data_ffb0742a7da3c1c24b55c547e3cb9077
#
_entry.id   ffb0742a7da3c1c24b55c547e3cb9077
#
_cell.length_a   1.000
_cell.length_b   1.000
_cell.length_c   1.000
_cell.angle_alpha   90.00
_cell.angle_beta   90.00
_cell.angle_gamma   90.00
#
_symmetry.space_group_name_H-M   'P 1'
#
loop_
_entity.id
_entity.type
_entity.pdbx_description
1 polymer ?
#
loop_
_entity_poly.entity_id
_entity_poly.type
_entity_poly.pdbx_seq_one_letter_code
_entity_poly.pdbx_strand_id
1 'polypeptide(L)'
;LISGILDSTSAGVGNLISEGNIEKIVKIYQELFAVRMLIAGISATCIAVLSSPFISIWLGEEYPLQSLIVNVIALQLFMYMLRGTTDAFIYGYGLFYDVWAPVAESALFIATSMVFGSLWGLPGVLCGPLLSMLIIIYIWKPYFLFSKGFKLPFYKYWQVFFIHITPIVVSYILSIRIYDLLLKKDFPMASWMNWLFSAFLFFTIMSFCSIVSMYIVSKGMRDFIHRFTKRK
;
A
#
# COMPACT_ATOMS: atom_id res chain seq x y z
N LEU A 1 9.59 -10.06 3.78
CA LEU A 1 9.52 -11.03 2.66
C LEU A 1 8.83 -10.42 1.43
N ILE A 2 7.64 -9.84 1.58
CA ILE A 2 6.87 -9.25 0.45
C ILE A 2 7.62 -8.06 -0.16
N SER A 3 8.21 -7.17 0.65
CA SER A 3 9.02 -6.05 0.16
C SER A 3 10.23 -6.53 -0.65
N GLY A 4 10.94 -7.56 -0.18
CA GLY A 4 12.13 -8.09 -0.87
C GLY A 4 11.83 -8.64 -2.28
N ILE A 5 10.67 -9.29 -2.47
CA ILE A 5 10.24 -9.76 -3.80
C ILE A 5 9.95 -8.58 -4.72
N LEU A 6 9.32 -7.53 -4.19
CA LEU A 6 9.01 -6.33 -4.96
C LEU A 6 10.25 -5.47 -5.25
N ASP A 7 11.25 -5.51 -4.39
CA ASP A 7 12.50 -4.74 -4.53
C ASP A 7 13.48 -5.38 -5.54
N SER A 8 13.35 -6.69 -5.83
CA SER A 8 14.11 -7.36 -6.88
C SER A 8 13.85 -6.78 -8.30
N THR A 9 12.75 -6.03 -8.46
CA THR A 9 12.44 -5.33 -9.72
C THR A 9 13.30 -4.08 -9.96
N SER A 10 14.00 -3.57 -8.94
CA SER A 10 14.78 -2.33 -9.01
C SER A 10 15.97 -2.42 -9.99
N ALA A 11 16.62 -3.58 -10.10
CA ALA A 11 17.71 -3.79 -11.07
C ALA A 11 17.22 -3.64 -12.53
N GLY A 12 16.00 -4.10 -12.83
CA GLY A 12 15.39 -3.95 -14.15
C GLY A 12 15.03 -2.50 -14.51
N VAL A 13 14.74 -1.68 -13.48
CA VAL A 13 14.40 -0.25 -13.67
C VAL A 13 15.59 0.55 -14.18
N GLY A 14 16.80 0.29 -13.67
CA GLY A 14 18.02 0.96 -14.16
C GLY A 14 18.26 0.73 -15.65
N ASN A 15 18.15 -0.52 -16.11
CA ASN A 15 18.27 -0.87 -17.53
C ASN A 15 17.19 -0.21 -18.39
N LEU A 16 15.94 -0.19 -17.88
CA LEU A 16 14.83 0.45 -18.56
C LEU A 16 15.07 1.97 -18.76
N ILE A 17 15.63 2.63 -17.76
CA ILE A 17 15.92 4.07 -17.82
C ILE A 17 17.05 4.36 -18.82
N SER A 18 18.06 3.50 -18.90
CA SER A 18 19.17 3.66 -19.86
C SER A 18 18.72 3.59 -21.32
N GLU A 19 17.57 2.97 -21.64
CA GLU A 19 16.97 2.97 -22.98
C GLU A 19 16.45 4.36 -23.42
N GLY A 20 16.23 5.30 -22.47
CA GLY A 20 15.83 6.68 -22.76
C GLY A 20 14.40 6.88 -23.27
N ASN A 21 13.58 5.83 -23.37
CA ASN A 21 12.20 5.93 -23.83
C ASN A 21 11.25 6.27 -22.68
N ILE A 22 10.92 7.56 -22.52
CA ILE A 22 10.07 8.08 -21.44
C ILE A 22 8.67 7.44 -21.43
N GLU A 23 8.06 7.21 -22.57
CA GLU A 23 6.72 6.60 -22.63
C GLU A 23 6.74 5.18 -22.08
N LYS A 24 7.75 4.39 -22.45
CA LYS A 24 7.96 3.04 -21.94
C LYS A 24 8.26 3.05 -20.45
N ILE A 25 9.09 3.98 -19.98
CA ILE A 25 9.45 4.13 -18.57
C ILE A 25 8.21 4.44 -17.72
N VAL A 26 7.41 5.43 -18.12
CA VAL A 26 6.18 5.80 -17.42
C VAL A 26 5.15 4.68 -17.45
N LYS A 27 5.03 3.96 -18.57
CA LYS A 27 4.15 2.79 -18.66
C LYS A 27 4.54 1.72 -17.64
N ILE A 28 5.84 1.38 -17.56
CA ILE A 28 6.34 0.39 -16.60
C ILE A 28 6.17 0.86 -15.15
N TYR A 29 6.37 2.17 -14.89
CA TYR A 29 6.06 2.75 -13.58
C TYR A 29 4.60 2.50 -13.18
N GLN A 30 3.65 2.75 -14.09
CA GLN A 30 2.22 2.52 -13.82
C GLN A 30 1.89 1.04 -13.60
N GLU A 31 2.53 0.13 -14.34
CA GLU A 31 2.35 -1.31 -14.15
C GLU A 31 2.85 -1.76 -12.76
N LEU A 32 4.07 -1.35 -12.37
CA LEU A 32 4.64 -1.69 -11.07
C LEU A 32 3.85 -1.03 -9.92
N PHE A 33 3.39 0.20 -10.13
CA PHE A 33 2.56 0.90 -9.15
C PHE A 33 1.22 0.20 -8.94
N ALA A 34 0.57 -0.28 -10.02
CA ALA A 34 -0.67 -1.04 -9.95
C ALA A 34 -0.51 -2.34 -9.15
N VAL A 35 0.57 -3.10 -9.40
CA VAL A 35 0.85 -4.34 -8.66
C VAL A 35 1.13 -4.06 -7.19
N ARG A 36 1.93 -3.05 -6.87
CA ARG A 36 2.18 -2.67 -5.47
C ARG A 36 0.92 -2.19 -4.77
N MET A 37 0.09 -1.39 -5.46
CA MET A 37 -1.21 -0.95 -4.93
C MET A 37 -2.12 -2.13 -4.61
N LEU A 38 -2.19 -3.13 -5.50
CA LEU A 38 -2.96 -4.35 -5.27
C LEU A 38 -2.47 -5.10 -4.02
N ILE A 39 -1.18 -5.38 -3.94
CA ILE A 39 -0.59 -6.14 -2.81
C ILE A 39 -0.73 -5.35 -1.51
N ALA A 40 -0.44 -4.05 -1.52
CA ALA A 40 -0.57 -3.19 -0.35
C ALA A 40 -2.02 -3.09 0.14
N GLY A 41 -2.98 -2.95 -0.80
CA GLY A 41 -4.40 -2.90 -0.49
C GLY A 41 -4.91 -4.19 0.15
N ILE A 42 -4.60 -5.34 -0.44
CA ILE A 42 -4.98 -6.65 0.11
C ILE A 42 -4.35 -6.84 1.50
N SER A 43 -3.06 -6.60 1.64
CA SER A 43 -2.35 -6.80 2.92
C SER A 43 -2.89 -5.90 4.03
N ALA A 44 -3.06 -4.61 3.75
CA ALA A 44 -3.56 -3.64 4.73
C ALA A 44 -5.00 -3.95 5.16
N THR A 45 -5.86 -4.31 4.22
CA THR A 45 -7.27 -4.64 4.54
C THR A 45 -7.39 -5.95 5.30
N CYS A 46 -6.58 -6.97 4.99
CA CYS A 46 -6.51 -8.19 5.78
C CYS A 46 -6.08 -7.89 7.23
N ILE A 47 -5.06 -7.06 7.43
CA ILE A 47 -4.63 -6.65 8.77
C ILE A 47 -5.76 -5.88 9.48
N ALA A 48 -6.39 -4.92 8.82
CA ALA A 48 -7.46 -4.14 9.42
C ALA A 48 -8.64 -4.99 9.92
N VAL A 49 -8.99 -6.05 9.19
CA VAL A 49 -10.14 -6.90 9.53
C VAL A 49 -9.78 -8.05 10.48
N LEU A 50 -8.61 -8.67 10.31
CA LEU A 50 -8.28 -9.95 10.95
C LEU A 50 -7.41 -9.81 12.21
N SER A 51 -6.78 -8.64 12.45
CA SER A 51 -5.83 -8.50 13.58
C SER A 51 -6.53 -8.51 14.94
N SER A 52 -7.69 -7.85 15.10
CA SER A 52 -8.38 -7.82 16.38
C SER A 52 -8.81 -9.23 16.87
N PRO A 53 -9.49 -10.05 16.02
CA PRO A 53 -9.81 -11.43 16.39
C PRO A 53 -8.56 -12.29 16.65
N PHE A 54 -7.49 -12.10 15.86
CA PHE A 54 -6.24 -12.81 16.06
C PHE A 54 -5.66 -12.57 17.46
N ILE A 55 -5.61 -11.30 17.88
CA ILE A 55 -5.04 -10.93 19.19
C ILE A 55 -5.90 -11.44 20.32
N SER A 56 -7.24 -11.38 20.20
CA SER A 56 -8.14 -11.94 21.19
C SER A 56 -7.93 -13.44 21.41
N ILE A 57 -7.64 -14.22 20.34
CA ILE A 57 -7.34 -15.65 20.45
C ILE A 57 -5.94 -15.87 21.04
N TRP A 58 -4.96 -15.04 20.68
CA TRP A 58 -3.55 -15.25 21.06
C TRP A 58 -3.25 -14.80 22.48
N LEU A 59 -3.72 -13.61 22.87
CA LEU A 59 -3.42 -13.00 24.18
C LEU A 59 -4.59 -13.09 25.17
N GLY A 60 -5.79 -13.42 24.69
CA GLY A 60 -7.01 -13.43 25.48
C GLY A 60 -7.92 -12.23 25.23
N GLU A 61 -9.19 -12.38 25.55
CA GLU A 61 -10.22 -11.35 25.36
C GLU A 61 -10.00 -10.10 26.25
N GLU A 62 -9.13 -10.18 27.24
CA GLU A 62 -8.75 -9.07 28.12
C GLU A 62 -7.87 -8.02 27.43
N TYR A 63 -7.34 -8.32 26.23
CA TYR A 63 -6.46 -7.44 25.45
C TYR A 63 -7.13 -6.95 24.15
N PRO A 64 -8.25 -6.19 24.23
CA PRO A 64 -8.92 -5.71 23.03
C PRO A 64 -8.07 -4.64 22.34
N LEU A 65 -7.72 -4.86 21.08
CA LEU A 65 -7.16 -3.79 20.28
C LEU A 65 -8.24 -2.81 19.86
N GLN A 66 -8.02 -1.54 20.20
CA GLN A 66 -8.87 -0.48 19.67
C GLN A 66 -8.82 -0.50 18.15
N SER A 67 -9.97 -0.50 17.50
CA SER A 67 -10.08 -0.52 16.04
C SER A 67 -9.31 0.63 15.37
N LEU A 68 -9.23 1.78 16.03
CA LEU A 68 -8.43 2.92 15.56
C LEU A 68 -6.95 2.57 15.43
N ILE A 69 -6.36 1.90 16.42
CA ILE A 69 -4.94 1.49 16.43
C ILE A 69 -4.67 0.55 15.26
N VAL A 70 -5.51 -0.47 15.09
CA VAL A 70 -5.38 -1.45 14.00
C VAL A 70 -5.45 -0.77 12.63
N ASN A 71 -6.43 0.13 12.45
CA ASN A 71 -6.60 0.85 11.19
C ASN A 71 -5.42 1.80 10.88
N VAL A 72 -4.87 2.46 11.90
CA VAL A 72 -3.68 3.30 11.76
C VAL A 72 -2.48 2.47 11.33
N ILE A 73 -2.24 1.32 11.95
CA ILE A 73 -1.15 0.40 11.59
C ILE A 73 -1.35 -0.16 10.17
N ALA A 74 -2.56 -0.57 9.82
CA ALA A 74 -2.88 -1.04 8.48
C ALA A 74 -2.63 0.04 7.41
N LEU A 75 -3.02 1.28 7.70
CA LEU A 75 -2.77 2.42 6.82
C LEU A 75 -1.27 2.73 6.69
N GLN A 76 -0.51 2.66 7.78
CA GLN A 76 0.95 2.82 7.73
C GLN A 76 1.60 1.76 6.84
N LEU A 77 1.20 0.49 6.99
CA LEU A 77 1.70 -0.59 6.14
C LEU A 77 1.39 -0.33 4.68
N PHE A 78 0.14 0.05 4.37
CA PHE A 78 -0.27 0.41 3.01
C PHE A 78 0.62 1.51 2.42
N MET A 79 0.79 2.60 3.16
CA MET A 79 1.61 3.73 2.74
C MET A 79 3.08 3.33 2.55
N TYR A 80 3.64 2.55 3.46
CA TYR A 80 5.02 2.08 3.39
C TYR A 80 5.26 1.19 2.16
N MET A 81 4.33 0.29 1.84
CA MET A 81 4.48 -0.62 0.70
C MET A 81 4.47 0.11 -0.65
N LEU A 82 3.66 1.17 -0.79
CA LEU A 82 3.58 1.95 -2.04
C LEU A 82 4.83 2.76 -2.34
N ARG A 83 5.54 3.21 -1.32
CA ARG A 83 6.81 3.97 -1.42
C ARG A 83 7.79 3.32 -2.39
N GLY A 84 7.94 2.01 -2.34
CA GLY A 84 9.00 1.29 -3.03
C GLY A 84 8.99 1.44 -4.56
N THR A 85 7.84 1.68 -5.22
CA THR A 85 7.83 1.95 -6.66
C THR A 85 8.51 3.29 -6.97
N THR A 86 8.14 4.35 -6.26
CA THR A 86 8.72 5.69 -6.46
C THR A 86 10.22 5.68 -6.15
N ASP A 87 10.63 5.05 -5.04
CA ASP A 87 12.02 4.93 -4.65
C ASP A 87 12.86 4.17 -5.70
N ALA A 88 12.35 3.07 -6.26
CA ALA A 88 13.06 2.30 -7.28
C ALA A 88 13.36 3.15 -8.54
N PHE A 89 12.44 4.01 -8.95
CA PHE A 89 12.68 4.90 -10.08
C PHE A 89 13.57 6.10 -9.74
N ILE A 90 13.49 6.67 -8.53
CA ILE A 90 14.42 7.69 -8.04
C ILE A 90 15.85 7.16 -8.09
N TYR A 91 16.09 5.97 -7.55
CA TYR A 91 17.40 5.32 -7.58
C TYR A 91 17.85 4.96 -9.00
N GLY A 92 16.93 4.45 -9.82
CA GLY A 92 17.21 4.13 -11.23
C GLY A 92 17.65 5.33 -12.06
N TYR A 93 17.09 6.52 -11.79
CA TYR A 93 17.52 7.79 -12.40
C TYR A 93 18.79 8.39 -11.77
N GLY A 94 19.36 7.79 -10.72
CA GLY A 94 20.50 8.35 -9.99
C GLY A 94 20.17 9.67 -9.28
N LEU A 95 18.91 9.91 -8.92
CA LEU A 95 18.46 11.13 -8.28
C LEU A 95 18.73 11.09 -6.76
N PHE A 96 20.01 11.19 -6.38
CA PHE A 96 20.43 11.12 -4.98
C PHE A 96 20.48 12.48 -4.27
N TYR A 97 19.98 13.55 -4.89
CA TYR A 97 20.02 14.90 -4.31
C TYR A 97 19.04 15.11 -3.16
N ASP A 98 18.15 14.17 -2.90
CA ASP A 98 17.16 14.25 -1.82
C ASP A 98 17.61 13.55 -0.53
N VAL A 99 18.93 13.49 -0.26
CA VAL A 99 19.49 12.90 0.97
C VAL A 99 18.89 13.51 2.24
N TRP A 100 18.44 14.76 2.17
CA TRP A 100 17.78 15.43 3.28
C TRP A 100 16.36 14.85 3.57
N ALA A 101 15.69 14.26 2.58
CA ALA A 101 14.30 13.83 2.71
C ALA A 101 14.10 12.74 3.79
N PRO A 102 14.92 11.69 3.90
CA PRO A 102 14.85 10.73 5.01
C PRO A 102 15.10 11.35 6.38
N VAL A 103 16.01 12.34 6.46
CA VAL A 103 16.29 13.07 7.71
C VAL A 103 15.09 13.92 8.11
N ALA A 104 14.50 14.64 7.14
CA ALA A 104 13.29 15.43 7.37
C ALA A 104 12.09 14.53 7.73
N GLU A 105 11.95 13.36 7.08
CA GLU A 105 10.92 12.37 7.41
C GLU A 105 11.03 11.93 8.86
N SER A 106 12.24 11.61 9.32
CA SER A 106 12.50 11.20 10.71
C SER A 106 12.25 12.33 11.71
N ALA A 107 12.66 13.55 11.40
CA ALA A 107 12.41 14.71 12.24
C ALA A 107 10.92 15.03 12.36
N LEU A 108 10.20 15.03 11.23
CA LEU A 108 8.74 15.19 11.20
C LEU A 108 8.04 14.09 11.97
N PHE A 109 8.44 12.83 11.79
CA PHE A 109 7.89 11.70 12.54
C PHE A 109 8.00 11.92 14.05
N ILE A 110 9.21 12.22 14.56
CA ILE A 110 9.43 12.45 15.99
C ILE A 110 8.57 13.63 16.49
N ALA A 111 8.63 14.77 15.81
CA ALA A 111 7.90 15.97 16.21
C ALA A 111 6.37 15.73 16.24
N THR A 112 5.82 15.13 15.19
CA THR A 112 4.38 14.85 15.12
C THR A 112 3.94 13.78 16.09
N SER A 113 4.75 12.74 16.34
CA SER A 113 4.45 11.72 17.34
C SER A 113 4.47 12.29 18.76
N MET A 114 5.37 13.22 19.07
CA MET A 114 5.39 13.90 20.37
C MET A 114 4.15 14.79 20.55
N VAL A 115 3.83 15.61 19.56
CA VAL A 115 2.65 16.50 19.61
C VAL A 115 1.35 15.70 19.69
N PHE A 116 1.14 14.75 18.79
CA PHE A 116 -0.09 13.97 18.79
C PHE A 116 -0.17 13.01 19.99
N GLY A 117 0.97 12.48 20.44
CA GLY A 117 1.05 11.66 21.64
C GLY A 117 0.63 12.41 22.90
N SER A 118 1.00 13.69 23.04
CA SER A 118 0.56 14.53 24.16
C SER A 118 -0.93 14.86 24.13
N LEU A 119 -1.56 14.86 22.95
CA LEU A 119 -2.97 15.17 22.77
C LEU A 119 -3.89 13.95 22.87
N TRP A 120 -3.48 12.82 22.27
CA TRP A 120 -4.34 11.63 22.10
C TRP A 120 -3.72 10.34 22.65
N GLY A 121 -2.60 10.41 23.36
CA GLY A 121 -1.91 9.24 23.89
C GLY A 121 -1.37 8.31 22.81
N LEU A 122 -1.46 6.99 23.03
CA LEU A 122 -0.91 5.98 22.12
C LEU A 122 -1.42 6.10 20.67
N PRO A 123 -2.72 6.27 20.40
CA PRO A 123 -3.19 6.50 19.02
C PRO A 123 -2.53 7.71 18.34
N GLY A 124 -2.29 8.78 19.11
CA GLY A 124 -1.59 9.96 18.60
C GLY A 124 -0.15 9.70 18.21
N VAL A 125 0.61 8.97 19.03
CA VAL A 125 1.97 8.56 18.70
C VAL A 125 2.01 7.79 17.39
N LEU A 126 1.06 6.88 17.18
CA LEU A 126 0.96 6.10 15.96
C LEU A 126 0.52 6.91 14.71
N CYS A 127 -0.19 8.03 14.91
CA CYS A 127 -0.54 8.93 13.81
C CYS A 127 0.64 9.77 13.30
N GLY A 128 1.69 9.96 14.10
CA GLY A 128 2.87 10.74 13.71
C GLY A 128 3.54 10.27 12.42
N PRO A 129 3.83 8.96 12.24
CA PRO A 129 4.38 8.44 11.00
C PRO A 129 3.50 8.70 9.78
N LEU A 130 2.17 8.69 9.92
CA LEU A 130 1.26 8.94 8.79
C LEU A 130 1.46 10.33 8.20
N LEU A 131 1.62 11.34 9.06
CA LEU A 131 1.82 12.72 8.58
C LEU A 131 3.19 12.90 7.93
N SER A 132 4.25 12.35 8.52
CA SER A 132 5.59 12.40 7.91
C SER A 132 5.64 11.68 6.56
N MET A 133 5.05 10.49 6.48
CA MET A 133 4.92 9.74 5.22
C MET A 133 4.10 10.51 4.17
N LEU A 134 2.99 11.13 4.56
CA LEU A 134 2.16 11.92 3.64
C LEU A 134 2.98 13.05 3.00
N ILE A 135 3.74 13.78 3.81
CA ILE A 135 4.52 14.93 3.32
C ILE A 135 5.71 14.47 2.46
N ILE A 136 6.49 13.52 2.95
CA ILE A 136 7.74 13.14 2.27
C ILE A 136 7.49 12.09 1.18
N ILE A 137 6.78 11.00 1.49
CA ILE A 137 6.63 9.88 0.57
C ILE A 137 5.57 10.14 -0.51
N TYR A 138 4.48 10.85 -0.17
CA TYR A 138 3.37 11.03 -1.11
C TYR A 138 3.34 12.39 -1.80
N ILE A 139 4.02 13.40 -1.26
CA ILE A 139 4.11 14.73 -1.88
C ILE A 139 5.50 14.94 -2.44
N TRP A 140 6.55 14.94 -1.59
CA TRP A 140 7.90 15.31 -2.01
C TRP A 140 8.52 14.32 -3.01
N LYS A 141 8.60 13.04 -2.69
CA LYS A 141 9.26 12.05 -3.55
C LYS A 141 8.62 11.90 -4.93
N PRO A 142 7.28 11.81 -5.05
CA PRO A 142 6.64 11.81 -6.36
C PRO A 142 6.83 13.12 -7.12
N TYR A 143 6.76 14.28 -6.45
CA TYR A 143 7.08 15.56 -7.07
C TYR A 143 8.49 15.54 -7.63
N PHE A 144 9.46 15.07 -6.85
CA PHE A 144 10.86 14.99 -7.25
C PHE A 144 11.08 14.05 -8.45
N LEU A 145 10.50 12.85 -8.42
CA LEU A 145 10.56 11.89 -9.52
C LEU A 145 9.90 12.43 -10.80
N PHE A 146 8.67 12.94 -10.69
CA PHE A 146 7.95 13.41 -11.87
C PHE A 146 8.59 14.64 -12.49
N SER A 147 9.08 15.57 -11.68
CA SER A 147 9.72 16.81 -12.15
C SER A 147 11.12 16.57 -12.73
N LYS A 148 11.97 15.80 -12.04
CA LYS A 148 13.38 15.64 -12.38
C LYS A 148 13.66 14.38 -13.22
N GLY A 149 12.98 13.27 -12.91
CA GLY A 149 13.13 12.01 -13.64
C GLY A 149 12.32 11.97 -14.93
N PHE A 150 10.99 11.97 -14.80
CA PHE A 150 10.10 11.84 -15.95
C PHE A 150 9.93 13.14 -16.76
N LYS A 151 10.25 14.29 -16.20
CA LYS A 151 9.99 15.62 -16.77
C LYS A 151 8.51 15.84 -17.09
N LEU A 152 7.64 15.34 -16.25
CA LEU A 152 6.19 15.42 -16.35
C LEU A 152 5.62 16.26 -15.19
N PRO A 153 4.46 16.90 -15.39
CA PRO A 153 3.83 17.67 -14.31
C PRO A 153 3.35 16.76 -13.18
N PHE A 154 3.51 17.23 -11.95
CA PHE A 154 3.22 16.49 -10.70
C PHE A 154 1.77 15.98 -10.60
N TYR A 155 0.79 16.68 -11.15
CA TYR A 155 -0.60 16.23 -11.10
C TYR A 155 -0.82 14.85 -11.76
N LYS A 156 0.05 14.42 -12.69
CA LYS A 156 0.00 13.09 -13.29
C LYS A 156 0.24 11.97 -12.28
N TYR A 157 1.04 12.22 -11.24
CA TYR A 157 1.17 11.27 -10.13
C TYR A 157 -0.18 11.03 -9.44
N TRP A 158 -0.89 12.11 -9.10
CA TRP A 158 -2.19 11.99 -8.44
C TRP A 158 -3.25 11.34 -9.32
N GLN A 159 -3.22 11.55 -10.63
CA GLN A 159 -4.08 10.81 -11.56
C GLN A 159 -3.80 9.29 -11.48
N VAL A 160 -2.52 8.89 -11.53
CA VAL A 160 -2.14 7.49 -11.37
C VAL A 160 -2.57 6.96 -10.01
N PHE A 161 -2.34 7.70 -8.94
CA PHE A 161 -2.71 7.31 -7.59
C PHE A 161 -4.22 7.07 -7.46
N PHE A 162 -5.05 8.03 -7.87
CA PHE A 162 -6.51 7.91 -7.74
C PHE A 162 -7.12 6.83 -8.64
N ILE A 163 -6.60 6.62 -9.84
CA ILE A 163 -7.03 5.53 -10.72
C ILE A 163 -6.81 4.16 -10.05
N HIS A 164 -5.74 4.01 -9.27
CA HIS A 164 -5.42 2.72 -8.66
C HIS A 164 -6.00 2.54 -7.25
N ILE A 165 -6.15 3.61 -6.46
CA ILE A 165 -6.73 3.51 -5.11
C ILE A 165 -8.25 3.28 -5.15
N THR A 166 -8.96 3.89 -6.09
CA THR A 166 -10.42 3.76 -6.21
C THR A 166 -10.89 2.31 -6.29
N PRO A 167 -10.35 1.46 -7.19
CA PRO A 167 -10.74 0.04 -7.24
C PRO A 167 -10.41 -0.73 -5.95
N ILE A 168 -9.35 -0.38 -5.24
CA ILE A 168 -9.02 -1.01 -3.94
C ILE A 168 -10.07 -0.67 -2.88
N VAL A 169 -10.44 0.62 -2.78
CA VAL A 169 -11.48 1.07 -1.84
C VAL A 169 -12.84 0.41 -2.15
N VAL A 170 -13.21 0.36 -3.42
CA VAL A 170 -14.45 -0.32 -3.85
C VAL A 170 -14.38 -1.81 -3.50
N SER A 171 -13.26 -2.46 -3.78
CA SER A 171 -13.07 -3.89 -3.45
C SER A 171 -13.12 -4.15 -1.94
N TYR A 172 -12.57 -3.26 -1.14
CA TYR A 172 -12.65 -3.37 0.33
C TYR A 172 -14.11 -3.32 0.80
N ILE A 173 -14.90 -2.34 0.33
CA ILE A 173 -16.31 -2.21 0.69
C ILE A 173 -17.10 -3.45 0.26
N LEU A 174 -16.89 -3.90 -0.98
CA LEU A 174 -17.57 -5.10 -1.50
C LEU A 174 -17.18 -6.36 -0.72
N SER A 175 -15.89 -6.51 -0.41
CA SER A 175 -15.38 -7.68 0.30
C SER A 175 -15.95 -7.78 1.70
N ILE A 176 -16.07 -6.68 2.44
CA ILE A 176 -16.73 -6.67 3.75
C ILE A 176 -18.18 -7.10 3.61
N ARG A 177 -18.92 -6.54 2.64
CA ARG A 177 -20.34 -6.90 2.44
C ARG A 177 -20.53 -8.38 2.11
N ILE A 178 -19.70 -8.92 1.21
CA ILE A 178 -19.76 -10.34 0.83
C ILE A 178 -19.38 -11.23 2.02
N TYR A 179 -18.33 -10.84 2.75
CA TYR A 179 -17.86 -11.56 3.92
C TYR A 179 -18.91 -11.63 5.03
N ASP A 180 -19.57 -10.50 5.35
CA ASP A 180 -20.65 -10.42 6.35
C ASP A 180 -21.89 -11.25 5.93
N LEU A 181 -22.16 -11.30 4.61
CA LEU A 181 -23.26 -12.11 4.06
C LEU A 181 -23.00 -13.61 4.18
N LEU A 182 -21.76 -14.04 3.94
CA LEU A 182 -21.38 -15.46 3.94
C LEU A 182 -21.20 -16.02 5.34
N LEU A 183 -20.61 -15.25 6.25
CA LEU A 183 -20.26 -15.74 7.59
C LEU A 183 -21.28 -15.42 8.68
N LYS A 184 -22.43 -14.80 8.36
CA LYS A 184 -23.36 -14.28 9.37
C LYS A 184 -22.63 -13.50 10.47
N LYS A 185 -23.11 -12.36 10.86
CA LYS A 185 -22.47 -11.39 11.77
C LYS A 185 -22.00 -11.96 13.12
N ASP A 186 -22.47 -13.14 13.48
CA ASP A 186 -22.19 -13.83 14.77
C ASP A 186 -21.29 -15.07 14.62
N PHE A 187 -20.53 -15.20 13.49
CA PHE A 187 -19.61 -16.33 13.33
C PHE A 187 -18.53 -16.26 14.43
N PRO A 188 -18.43 -17.26 15.33
CA PRO A 188 -17.52 -17.20 16.45
C PRO A 188 -16.08 -17.35 15.99
N MET A 189 -15.34 -16.24 16.01
CA MET A 189 -13.89 -16.26 15.74
C MET A 189 -13.08 -16.64 17.00
N ALA A 190 -13.66 -17.40 17.93
CA ALA A 190 -13.04 -17.74 19.22
C ALA A 190 -12.04 -18.90 19.14
N SER A 191 -11.89 -19.56 17.99
CA SER A 191 -10.92 -20.65 17.82
C SER A 191 -9.98 -20.38 16.66
N TRP A 192 -8.76 -20.92 16.75
CA TRP A 192 -7.76 -20.83 15.67
C TRP A 192 -8.27 -21.34 14.33
N MET A 193 -9.06 -22.44 14.33
CA MET A 193 -9.60 -23.02 13.09
C MET A 193 -10.61 -22.06 12.44
N ASN A 194 -11.50 -21.48 13.22
CA ASN A 194 -12.50 -20.54 12.74
C ASN A 194 -11.84 -19.25 12.23
N TRP A 195 -10.82 -18.77 12.93
CA TRP A 195 -10.05 -17.61 12.50
C TRP A 195 -9.31 -17.87 11.18
N LEU A 196 -8.62 -19.02 11.04
CA LEU A 196 -7.93 -19.40 9.79
C LEU A 196 -8.90 -19.50 8.61
N PHE A 197 -10.07 -20.12 8.82
CA PHE A 197 -11.11 -20.21 7.80
C PHE A 197 -11.60 -18.81 7.38
N SER A 198 -11.88 -17.95 8.35
CA SER A 198 -12.31 -16.57 8.12
C SER A 198 -11.23 -15.75 7.40
N ALA A 199 -9.98 -15.91 7.79
CA ALA A 199 -8.84 -15.23 7.16
C ALA A 199 -8.66 -15.67 5.70
N PHE A 200 -8.72 -16.97 5.43
CA PHE A 200 -8.63 -17.50 4.08
C PHE A 200 -9.79 -17.03 3.19
N LEU A 201 -11.01 -17.07 3.74
CA LEU A 201 -12.20 -16.61 3.03
C LEU A 201 -12.10 -15.12 2.70
N PHE A 202 -11.81 -14.27 3.69
CA PHE A 202 -11.66 -12.83 3.47
C PHE A 202 -10.54 -12.50 2.47
N PHE A 203 -9.39 -13.12 2.64
CA PHE A 203 -8.26 -12.95 1.70
C PHE A 203 -8.63 -13.32 0.27
N THR A 204 -9.35 -14.43 0.09
CA THR A 204 -9.79 -14.88 -1.24
C THR A 204 -10.78 -13.91 -1.88
N ILE A 205 -11.80 -13.47 -1.13
CA ILE A 205 -12.79 -12.50 -1.59
C ILE A 205 -12.11 -11.18 -1.94
N MET A 206 -11.27 -10.65 -1.03
CA MET A 206 -10.58 -9.37 -1.24
C MET A 206 -9.64 -9.44 -2.45
N SER A 207 -8.88 -10.54 -2.60
CA SER A 207 -7.99 -10.74 -3.74
C SER A 207 -8.76 -10.80 -5.05
N PHE A 208 -9.85 -11.56 -5.10
CA PHE A 208 -10.68 -11.67 -6.30
C PHE A 208 -11.31 -10.33 -6.68
N CYS A 209 -11.97 -9.65 -5.73
CA CYS A 209 -12.57 -8.35 -5.96
C CYS A 209 -11.54 -7.30 -6.42
N SER A 210 -10.36 -7.29 -5.79
CA SER A 210 -9.30 -6.32 -6.13
C SER A 210 -8.69 -6.59 -7.49
N ILE A 211 -8.44 -7.85 -7.86
CA ILE A 211 -7.90 -8.18 -9.19
C ILE A 211 -8.90 -7.81 -10.28
N VAL A 212 -10.18 -8.17 -10.09
CA VAL A 212 -11.23 -7.86 -11.08
C VAL A 212 -11.42 -6.35 -11.24
N SER A 213 -11.58 -5.62 -10.14
CA SER A 213 -11.78 -4.17 -10.19
C SER A 213 -10.57 -3.41 -10.76
N MET A 214 -9.35 -3.83 -10.38
CA MET A 214 -8.11 -3.27 -10.93
C MET A 214 -7.96 -3.60 -12.42
N TYR A 215 -8.33 -4.80 -12.86
CA TYR A 215 -8.30 -5.16 -14.29
C TYR A 215 -9.27 -4.29 -15.11
N ILE A 216 -10.45 -3.99 -14.59
CA ILE A 216 -11.46 -3.16 -15.27
C ILE A 216 -10.97 -1.70 -15.37
N VAL A 217 -10.46 -1.13 -14.28
CA VAL A 217 -10.17 0.32 -14.19
C VAL A 217 -8.75 0.65 -14.64
N SER A 218 -7.75 -0.14 -14.23
CA SER A 218 -6.34 0.19 -14.43
C SER A 218 -5.77 -0.35 -15.73
N LYS A 219 -5.33 0.57 -16.61
CA LYS A 219 -4.55 0.21 -17.79
C LYS A 219 -3.22 -0.45 -17.41
N GLY A 220 -2.55 0.05 -16.36
CA GLY A 220 -1.30 -0.53 -15.86
C GLY A 220 -1.44 -1.99 -15.47
N MET A 221 -2.54 -2.36 -14.79
CA MET A 221 -2.81 -3.75 -14.42
C MET A 221 -3.08 -4.64 -15.66
N ARG A 222 -3.86 -4.17 -16.63
CA ARG A 222 -4.08 -4.90 -17.89
C ARG A 222 -2.79 -5.13 -18.64
N ASP A 223 -1.96 -4.11 -18.79
CA ASP A 223 -0.68 -4.20 -19.49
C ASP A 223 0.28 -5.17 -18.78
N PHE A 224 0.30 -5.15 -17.44
CA PHE A 224 1.07 -6.09 -16.64
C PHE A 224 0.64 -7.54 -16.91
N ILE A 225 -0.66 -7.85 -16.81
CA ILE A 225 -1.20 -9.20 -17.05
C ILE A 225 -0.91 -9.66 -18.48
N HIS A 226 -1.13 -8.81 -19.48
CA HIS A 226 -0.85 -9.14 -20.89
C HIS A 226 0.64 -9.40 -21.15
N ARG A 227 1.54 -8.76 -20.44
CA ARG A 227 2.99 -9.02 -20.57
C ARG A 227 3.36 -10.43 -20.09
N PHE A 228 2.73 -10.90 -19.01
CA PHE A 228 2.98 -12.25 -18.48
C PHE A 228 2.35 -13.33 -19.36
N THR A 229 1.17 -13.09 -19.93
CA THR A 229 0.50 -14.05 -20.80
C THR A 229 1.13 -14.19 -22.18
N LYS A 230 1.79 -13.13 -22.71
CA LYS A 230 2.49 -13.18 -24.01
C LYS A 230 3.91 -13.73 -23.96
N ARG A 231 4.46 -13.98 -22.76
CA ARG A 231 5.79 -14.60 -22.60
C ARG A 231 5.77 -16.16 -22.66
N LYS A 232 4.63 -16.75 -22.96
CA LYS A 232 4.48 -18.14 -23.39
C LYS A 232 4.37 -18.15 -24.92
#